data_f8ec36fbfa22a1aaf39221d81a9b24e4
#
_entry.id   f8ec36fbfa22a1aaf39221d81a9b24e4
#
_cell.length_a   1.000
_cell.length_b   1.000
_cell.length_c   1.000
_cell.angle_alpha   90.00
_cell.angle_beta   90.00
_cell.angle_gamma   90.00
#
_symmetry.space_group_name_H-M   'P 1'
#
loop_
_entity.id
_entity.type
_entity.pdbx_description
1 polymer ?
#
loop_
_entity_poly.entity_id
_entity_poly.type
_entity_poly.pdbx_seq_one_letter_code
_entity_poly.pdbx_strand_id
1 'polypeptide(L)'
;MAIGKTGKLMNIWLDWITLNKIIAQKKRVYLFGRSEDWVPKTISKLKNKELKYTILDNNPAYEKKSFLDIQVENPSILKKFDYENEYIIITAEPDTILPELLDLKLEPNKHFCCTPEIKDWGQLQYIKNNSTNLIFSSSDYFDLGRARSSKLGGGIFFANIADQKYEKKIDGQYRQVIKVGNNFYVVEFVKKEVHVFDKNFKILEKYNLDQSKNLTEKPNYCGITYMPGEKTFFIANTASDEISVYDKKKFKLLDKIIFSDKSKKFADGQCHINDLTTMGSSLIISYFSRSGLWRKGIFNGGISEIETDNNKINDLILGLNQPHSPEVIEGQIYVLDSLNKTLNHGTKVISKFQGFIRGLASDGNCFYIGQSEDMYLSKEMGQNINITMCNAGIFQLDINKNITRFLSTP
;
A
#
# COMPACT_ATOMS: atom_id res chain seq x y z
N MET A 1 4.10 19.07 -1.35
CA MET A 1 3.16 20.07 -1.87
C MET A 1 2.60 20.85 -0.69
N ALA A 2 2.74 22.15 -0.66
CA ALA A 2 2.17 22.98 0.39
C ALA A 2 0.79 23.48 -0.07
N ILE A 3 -0.14 23.64 0.87
CA ILE A 3 -1.51 24.07 0.57
C ILE A 3 -1.56 25.58 0.68
N GLY A 4 -1.75 26.28 -0.46
CA GLY A 4 -2.04 27.71 -0.45
C GLY A 4 -3.44 28.01 0.12
N LYS A 5 -3.71 29.27 0.50
CA LYS A 5 -4.99 29.77 1.04
C LYS A 5 -6.25 29.39 0.20
N THR A 6 -6.06 28.90 -1.03
CA THR A 6 -7.14 28.49 -1.96
C THR A 6 -7.36 26.98 -1.99
N GLY A 7 -6.73 26.18 -1.12
CA GLY A 7 -6.82 24.71 -1.13
C GLY A 7 -6.15 24.04 -2.35
N LYS A 8 -5.51 24.81 -3.23
CA LYS A 8 -4.80 24.28 -4.39
C LYS A 8 -3.39 23.86 -4.00
N LEU A 9 -3.03 22.62 -4.30
CA LEU A 9 -1.68 22.10 -4.12
C LEU A 9 -0.70 22.91 -4.97
N MET A 10 0.24 23.62 -4.33
CA MET A 10 1.26 24.40 -5.02
C MET A 10 2.51 23.53 -5.22
N ASN A 11 3.00 23.48 -6.44
CA ASN A 11 4.32 22.88 -6.71
C ASN A 11 5.41 23.93 -6.40
N ILE A 12 6.12 23.72 -5.31
CA ILE A 12 7.25 24.55 -4.87
C ILE A 12 8.60 23.83 -5.04
N TRP A 13 8.61 22.73 -5.81
CA TRP A 13 9.77 21.87 -5.98
C TRP A 13 10.32 21.95 -7.38
N LEU A 14 11.63 22.16 -7.47
CA LEU A 14 12.41 22.05 -8.70
C LEU A 14 13.40 20.90 -8.56
N ASP A 15 13.81 20.31 -9.68
CA ASP A 15 14.99 19.46 -9.71
C ASP A 15 16.29 20.29 -9.70
N TRP A 16 17.43 19.64 -9.40
CA TRP A 16 18.72 20.30 -9.35
C TRP A 16 19.16 20.92 -10.68
N ILE A 17 18.74 20.36 -11.80
CA ILE A 17 19.10 20.87 -13.14
C ILE A 17 18.39 22.20 -13.38
N THR A 18 17.08 22.22 -13.14
CA THR A 18 16.24 23.42 -13.31
C THR A 18 16.64 24.52 -12.33
N LEU A 19 16.82 24.19 -11.04
CA LEU A 19 17.25 25.13 -10.04
C LEU A 19 18.60 25.77 -10.40
N ASN A 20 19.59 24.98 -10.79
CA ASN A 20 20.89 25.50 -11.19
C ASN A 20 20.84 26.42 -12.43
N LYS A 21 19.91 26.19 -13.38
CA LYS A 21 19.69 27.09 -14.52
C LYS A 21 19.16 28.45 -14.07
N ILE A 22 18.23 28.47 -13.12
CA ILE A 22 17.68 29.72 -12.57
C ILE A 22 18.78 30.48 -11.80
N ILE A 23 19.49 29.77 -10.91
CA ILE A 23 20.50 30.35 -10.04
C ILE A 23 21.73 30.86 -10.82
N ALA A 24 22.03 30.31 -11.99
CA ALA A 24 23.13 30.76 -12.83
C ALA A 24 22.99 32.26 -13.22
N GLN A 25 21.78 32.79 -13.24
CA GLN A 25 21.46 34.18 -13.61
C GLN A 25 21.32 35.10 -12.39
N LYS A 26 21.48 34.60 -11.19
CA LYS A 26 21.28 35.33 -9.94
C LYS A 26 22.61 35.76 -9.32
N LYS A 27 22.58 36.86 -8.58
CA LYS A 27 23.74 37.36 -7.81
C LYS A 27 23.70 37.01 -6.34
N ARG A 28 22.50 36.81 -5.80
CA ARG A 28 22.30 36.49 -4.39
C ARG A 28 21.24 35.40 -4.22
N VAL A 29 21.48 34.53 -3.25
CA VAL A 29 20.52 33.51 -2.81
C VAL A 29 20.27 33.65 -1.31
N TYR A 30 19.00 33.77 -0.98
CA TYR A 30 18.56 33.66 0.40
C TYR A 30 18.22 32.21 0.71
N LEU A 31 18.81 31.68 1.78
CA LEU A 31 18.51 30.37 2.32
C LEU A 31 17.56 30.55 3.51
N PHE A 32 16.27 30.33 3.29
CA PHE A 32 15.28 30.60 4.31
C PHE A 32 15.07 29.37 5.19
N GLY A 33 15.54 29.47 6.41
CA GLY A 33 15.57 28.45 7.43
C GLY A 33 17.00 27.96 7.73
N ARG A 34 17.40 28.06 8.98
CA ARG A 34 18.71 27.69 9.51
C ARG A 34 18.77 26.20 9.84
N SER A 35 19.09 25.36 8.87
CA SER A 35 19.22 23.92 9.03
C SER A 35 20.67 23.47 8.89
N GLU A 36 21.15 22.73 9.88
CA GLU A 36 22.50 22.14 9.87
C GLU A 36 22.66 21.06 8.78
N ASP A 37 21.56 20.44 8.39
CA ASP A 37 21.54 19.41 7.35
C ASP A 37 21.33 19.99 5.95
N TRP A 38 20.30 20.84 5.76
CA TRP A 38 19.87 21.23 4.43
C TRP A 38 20.62 22.41 3.85
N VAL A 39 21.07 23.34 4.68
CA VAL A 39 21.86 24.49 4.22
C VAL A 39 23.15 24.06 3.54
N PRO A 40 24.04 23.26 4.19
CA PRO A 40 25.32 22.87 3.57
C PRO A 40 25.11 21.96 2.37
N LYS A 41 24.15 21.02 2.41
CA LYS A 41 23.81 20.17 1.27
C LYS A 41 23.33 20.99 0.08
N THR A 42 22.50 22.00 0.31
CA THR A 42 22.01 22.88 -0.75
C THR A 42 23.16 23.66 -1.39
N ILE A 43 23.98 24.33 -0.59
CA ILE A 43 25.11 25.11 -1.10
C ILE A 43 26.09 24.23 -1.89
N SER A 44 26.37 23.02 -1.42
CA SER A 44 27.32 22.11 -2.08
C SER A 44 26.89 21.70 -3.49
N LYS A 45 25.57 21.70 -3.76
CA LYS A 45 25.00 21.29 -5.05
C LYS A 45 24.70 22.45 -6.00
N LEU A 46 24.80 23.70 -5.54
CA LEU A 46 24.68 24.87 -6.39
C LEU A 46 25.99 25.08 -7.16
N LYS A 47 25.87 25.22 -8.49
CA LYS A 47 27.02 25.23 -9.41
C LYS A 47 27.66 26.63 -9.52
N ASN A 48 26.89 27.70 -9.34
CA ASN A 48 27.40 29.07 -9.39
C ASN A 48 28.20 29.38 -8.12
N LYS A 49 29.52 29.51 -8.25
CA LYS A 49 30.46 29.74 -7.14
C LYS A 49 30.58 31.21 -6.72
N GLU A 50 30.04 32.12 -7.52
CA GLU A 50 30.09 33.60 -7.27
C GLU A 50 28.87 34.11 -6.49
N LEU A 51 27.95 33.20 -6.12
CA LEU A 51 26.73 33.53 -5.40
C LEU A 51 27.05 34.08 -3.99
N LYS A 52 26.38 35.15 -3.66
CA LYS A 52 26.32 35.60 -2.25
C LYS A 52 25.16 34.93 -1.55
N TYR A 53 25.47 34.31 -0.42
CA TYR A 53 24.46 33.64 0.43
C TYR A 53 24.11 34.54 1.61
N THR A 54 22.85 34.54 1.99
CA THR A 54 22.33 35.08 3.24
C THR A 54 21.32 34.10 3.81
N ILE A 55 21.43 33.77 5.08
CA ILE A 55 20.44 32.93 5.74
C ILE A 55 19.36 33.81 6.33
N LEU A 56 18.10 33.42 6.17
CA LEU A 56 16.96 34.07 6.79
C LEU A 56 16.40 33.22 7.92
N ASP A 57 16.18 33.84 9.08
CA ASP A 57 15.60 33.18 10.25
C ASP A 57 14.66 34.15 10.98
N ASN A 58 13.47 33.68 11.35
CA ASN A 58 12.47 34.48 12.07
C ASN A 58 12.79 34.63 13.56
N ASN A 59 13.73 33.84 14.09
CA ASN A 59 14.14 33.95 15.49
C ASN A 59 15.12 35.13 15.68
N PRO A 60 14.71 36.18 16.38
CA PRO A 60 15.54 37.39 16.56
C PRO A 60 16.86 37.09 17.31
N ALA A 61 16.94 35.98 18.05
CA ALA A 61 18.16 35.59 18.73
C ALA A 61 19.33 35.27 17.79
N TYR A 62 19.07 35.02 16.51
CA TYR A 62 20.08 34.71 15.50
C TYR A 62 20.37 35.85 14.54
N GLU A 63 19.61 36.93 14.59
CA GLU A 63 19.82 38.11 13.71
C GLU A 63 21.23 38.65 13.86
N LYS A 64 21.87 38.95 12.71
CA LYS A 64 23.27 39.44 12.59
C LYS A 64 24.35 38.48 13.13
N LYS A 65 23.97 37.26 13.52
CA LYS A 65 24.95 36.21 13.84
C LYS A 65 25.40 35.47 12.61
N SER A 66 26.51 34.76 12.71
CA SER A 66 26.98 33.86 11.65
C SER A 66 26.51 32.44 11.93
N PHE A 67 26.08 31.73 10.86
CA PHE A 67 25.80 30.31 10.85
C PHE A 67 26.48 29.69 9.62
N LEU A 68 27.38 28.74 9.83
CA LEU A 68 28.23 28.16 8.78
C LEU A 68 28.97 29.24 7.98
N ASP A 69 29.51 30.24 8.66
CA ASP A 69 30.20 31.42 8.10
C ASP A 69 29.33 32.29 7.18
N ILE A 70 28.02 32.12 7.20
CA ILE A 70 27.05 32.92 6.44
C ILE A 70 26.26 33.79 7.42
N GLN A 71 26.09 35.06 7.07
CA GLN A 71 25.31 36.02 7.88
C GLN A 71 23.83 35.61 7.92
N VAL A 72 23.25 35.66 9.13
CA VAL A 72 21.82 35.47 9.36
C VAL A 72 21.14 36.84 9.48
N GLU A 73 20.09 37.00 8.69
CA GLU A 73 19.28 38.23 8.66
C GLU A 73 17.81 37.92 8.95
N ASN A 74 17.09 38.95 9.40
CA ASN A 74 15.65 38.87 9.56
C ASN A 74 14.94 38.85 8.21
N PRO A 75 13.92 37.99 7.97
CA PRO A 75 13.19 37.93 6.69
C PRO A 75 12.55 39.25 6.24
N SER A 76 12.41 40.23 7.12
CA SER A 76 11.90 41.56 6.74
C SER A 76 12.71 42.25 5.63
N ILE A 77 13.97 41.87 5.39
CA ILE A 77 14.77 42.36 4.26
C ILE A 77 14.15 42.00 2.91
N LEU A 78 13.34 40.95 2.82
CA LEU A 78 12.64 40.55 1.61
C LEU A 78 11.58 41.59 1.13
N LYS A 79 11.22 42.58 1.96
CA LYS A 79 10.40 43.75 1.51
C LYS A 79 11.06 44.54 0.39
N LYS A 80 12.39 44.40 0.24
CA LYS A 80 13.20 45.05 -0.82
C LYS A 80 13.78 44.00 -1.79
N PHE A 81 13.10 42.89 -1.97
CA PHE A 81 13.55 41.76 -2.81
C PHE A 81 13.75 42.20 -4.27
N ASP A 82 14.95 41.96 -4.80
CA ASP A 82 15.29 42.21 -6.19
C ASP A 82 14.93 41.00 -7.06
N TYR A 83 13.80 41.07 -7.74
CA TYR A 83 13.25 39.98 -8.56
C TYR A 83 14.20 39.52 -9.68
N GLU A 84 15.09 40.37 -10.15
CA GLU A 84 16.03 40.01 -11.24
C GLU A 84 17.28 39.30 -10.70
N ASN A 85 17.85 39.81 -9.63
CA ASN A 85 19.16 39.37 -9.14
C ASN A 85 19.12 38.42 -7.94
N GLU A 86 17.97 38.27 -7.31
CA GLU A 86 17.84 37.49 -6.08
C GLU A 86 16.92 36.26 -6.25
N TYR A 87 17.15 35.25 -5.44
CA TYR A 87 16.31 34.05 -5.39
C TYR A 87 16.27 33.49 -3.96
N ILE A 88 15.15 32.86 -3.59
CA ILE A 88 14.98 32.29 -2.26
C ILE A 88 14.92 30.77 -2.37
N ILE A 89 15.70 30.08 -1.57
CA ILE A 89 15.63 28.63 -1.41
C ILE A 89 15.20 28.35 0.02
N ILE A 90 14.07 27.70 0.20
CA ILE A 90 13.58 27.28 1.52
C ILE A 90 14.43 26.09 1.98
N THR A 91 15.07 26.23 3.12
CA THR A 91 15.97 25.24 3.74
C THR A 91 15.52 24.86 5.15
N ALA A 92 14.24 25.04 5.47
CA ALA A 92 13.57 24.54 6.68
C ALA A 92 12.17 24.03 6.32
N GLU A 93 11.32 23.79 7.32
CA GLU A 93 9.95 23.34 7.10
C GLU A 93 9.15 24.34 6.25
N PRO A 94 8.73 23.96 5.03
CA PRO A 94 8.08 24.89 4.11
C PRO A 94 6.78 25.48 4.65
N ASP A 95 6.02 24.73 5.45
CA ASP A 95 4.70 25.13 5.94
C ASP A 95 4.74 26.38 6.82
N THR A 96 5.87 26.62 7.49
CA THR A 96 6.06 27.82 8.34
C THR A 96 6.50 29.04 7.55
N ILE A 97 7.20 28.85 6.43
CA ILE A 97 7.84 29.90 5.62
C ILE A 97 6.94 30.32 4.45
N LEU A 98 6.25 29.35 3.85
CA LEU A 98 5.45 29.57 2.65
C LEU A 98 4.39 30.69 2.79
N PRO A 99 3.62 30.77 3.90
CA PRO A 99 2.65 31.86 4.07
C PRO A 99 3.30 33.24 4.00
N GLU A 100 4.48 33.40 4.60
CA GLU A 100 5.21 34.68 4.60
C GLU A 100 5.67 35.09 3.20
N LEU A 101 6.19 34.15 2.40
CA LEU A 101 6.60 34.42 1.03
C LEU A 101 5.41 34.79 0.12
N LEU A 102 4.27 34.12 0.32
CA LEU A 102 3.05 34.39 -0.42
C LEU A 102 2.42 35.74 -0.04
N ASP A 103 2.48 36.14 1.22
CA ASP A 103 2.01 37.47 1.68
C ASP A 103 2.87 38.58 1.10
N LEU A 104 4.15 38.34 0.79
CA LEU A 104 5.04 39.20 0.03
C LEU A 104 4.77 39.19 -1.50
N LYS A 105 3.76 38.43 -1.95
CA LYS A 105 3.38 38.24 -3.36
C LYS A 105 4.49 37.62 -4.23
N LEU A 106 5.37 36.83 -3.60
CA LEU A 106 6.37 36.06 -4.32
C LEU A 106 5.74 34.84 -4.96
N GLU A 107 6.19 34.48 -6.17
CA GLU A 107 5.64 33.40 -6.96
C GLU A 107 6.52 32.14 -6.84
N PRO A 108 5.92 30.94 -6.54
CA PRO A 108 6.63 29.68 -6.52
C PRO A 108 7.35 29.37 -7.83
N ASN A 109 8.53 28.79 -7.72
CA ASN A 109 9.42 28.41 -8.81
C ASN A 109 9.96 29.56 -9.69
N LYS A 110 9.44 30.75 -9.53
CA LYS A 110 9.93 31.96 -10.19
C LYS A 110 10.83 32.79 -9.27
N HIS A 111 10.39 33.02 -8.04
CA HIS A 111 11.09 33.82 -7.03
C HIS A 111 11.66 32.98 -5.90
N PHE A 112 11.04 31.84 -5.63
CA PHE A 112 11.49 30.90 -4.60
C PHE A 112 11.13 29.44 -4.94
N CYS A 113 11.86 28.51 -4.33
CA CYS A 113 11.50 27.10 -4.29
C CYS A 113 11.98 26.47 -2.98
N CYS A 114 11.54 25.25 -2.68
CA CYS A 114 12.20 24.44 -1.67
C CYS A 114 13.50 23.85 -2.22
N THR A 115 14.50 23.68 -1.35
CA THR A 115 15.66 22.90 -1.72
C THR A 115 15.24 21.47 -2.12
N PRO A 116 15.76 20.93 -3.23
CA PRO A 116 15.46 19.55 -3.60
C PRO A 116 15.81 18.51 -2.51
N GLU A 117 16.66 18.86 -1.54
CA GLU A 117 17.05 17.99 -0.43
C GLU A 117 15.89 17.67 0.53
N ILE A 118 14.89 18.54 0.64
CA ILE A 118 13.71 18.30 1.50
C ILE A 118 12.46 17.89 0.72
N LYS A 119 12.63 17.41 -0.50
CA LYS A 119 11.54 16.91 -1.34
C LYS A 119 10.74 15.82 -0.62
N ASP A 120 11.42 14.92 0.07
CA ASP A 120 10.79 13.81 0.80
C ASP A 120 9.89 14.30 1.93
N TRP A 121 10.24 15.42 2.57
CA TRP A 121 9.39 16.02 3.60
C TRP A 121 8.05 16.51 3.02
N GLY A 122 8.05 17.20 1.87
CA GLY A 122 6.83 17.61 1.16
C GLY A 122 5.96 16.43 0.75
N GLN A 123 6.58 15.30 0.40
CA GLN A 123 5.89 14.05 0.13
C GLN A 123 5.23 13.47 1.39
N LEU A 124 5.90 13.52 2.53
CA LEU A 124 5.33 13.09 3.81
C LEU A 124 4.13 13.96 4.23
N GLN A 125 4.20 15.28 4.02
CA GLN A 125 3.05 16.16 4.28
C GLN A 125 1.87 15.86 3.36
N TYR A 126 2.14 15.54 2.09
CA TYR A 126 1.09 15.08 1.19
C TYR A 126 0.38 13.83 1.70
N ILE A 127 1.11 12.83 2.18
CA ILE A 127 0.54 11.62 2.77
C ILE A 127 -0.27 11.95 4.04
N LYS A 128 0.23 12.84 4.90
CA LYS A 128 -0.49 13.27 6.11
C LYS A 128 -1.83 13.94 5.77
N ASN A 129 -1.85 14.77 4.73
CA ASN A 129 -3.04 15.52 4.33
C ASN A 129 -4.06 14.68 3.54
N ASN A 130 -3.64 13.53 3.01
CA ASN A 130 -4.50 12.57 2.30
C ASN A 130 -4.61 11.28 3.10
N SER A 131 -5.12 11.40 4.33
CA SER A 131 -5.30 10.23 5.18
C SER A 131 -6.48 9.39 4.71
N THR A 132 -6.22 8.10 4.47
CA THR A 132 -7.24 7.10 4.19
C THR A 132 -7.39 6.18 5.39
N ASN A 133 -8.64 5.97 5.80
CA ASN A 133 -8.97 4.97 6.80
C ASN A 133 -9.05 3.61 6.13
N LEU A 134 -8.41 2.63 6.74
CA LEU A 134 -8.38 1.26 6.25
C LEU A 134 -9.07 0.32 7.21
N ILE A 135 -9.73 -0.69 6.65
CA ILE A 135 -10.13 -1.90 7.36
C ILE A 135 -9.30 -3.04 6.80
N PHE A 136 -8.63 -3.78 7.64
CA PHE A 136 -7.87 -4.95 7.23
C PHE A 136 -8.11 -6.12 8.17
N SER A 137 -7.98 -7.31 7.61
CA SER A 137 -8.03 -8.58 8.33
C SER A 137 -6.62 -9.10 8.60
N SER A 138 -6.46 -9.81 9.68
CA SER A 138 -5.21 -10.48 10.03
C SER A 138 -5.48 -11.85 10.64
N SER A 139 -4.48 -12.73 10.54
CA SER A 139 -4.48 -14.05 11.12
C SER A 139 -3.09 -14.36 11.66
N ASP A 140 -3.03 -14.84 12.89
CA ASP A 140 -1.83 -15.38 13.53
C ASP A 140 -1.91 -16.89 13.76
N TYR A 141 -2.91 -17.53 13.15
CA TYR A 141 -3.12 -18.97 13.30
C TYR A 141 -2.07 -19.79 12.55
N PHE A 142 -1.48 -20.75 13.26
CA PHE A 142 -0.59 -21.78 12.74
C PHE A 142 -1.05 -23.17 13.14
N ASP A 143 -1.31 -24.00 12.13
CA ASP A 143 -1.83 -25.35 12.28
C ASP A 143 -0.73 -26.28 12.71
N LEU A 144 0.29 -26.17 13.23
CA LEU A 144 1.34 -27.16 13.56
C LEU A 144 2.04 -26.93 14.91
N GLY A 145 1.33 -26.38 15.90
CA GLY A 145 1.89 -26.17 17.23
C GLY A 145 3.06 -25.19 17.27
N ARG A 146 3.20 -24.37 16.25
CA ARG A 146 4.23 -23.36 16.19
C ARG A 146 3.79 -22.16 16.99
N ALA A 147 4.43 -21.98 18.13
CA ALA A 147 4.23 -20.80 18.94
C ALA A 147 4.71 -19.56 18.15
N ARG A 148 3.80 -18.72 17.69
CA ARG A 148 4.13 -17.34 17.41
C ARG A 148 4.01 -16.51 18.69
N SER A 149 4.93 -15.60 18.85
CA SER A 149 5.04 -14.76 20.04
C SER A 149 3.92 -13.72 20.16
N SER A 150 3.21 -13.42 19.06
CA SER A 150 2.20 -12.39 19.07
C SER A 150 0.81 -12.97 19.34
N LYS A 151 0.34 -12.83 20.56
CA LYS A 151 -1.07 -12.96 20.92
C LYS A 151 -1.93 -11.76 20.44
N LEU A 152 -1.32 -10.79 19.80
CA LEU A 152 -1.94 -9.54 19.36
C LEU A 152 -2.41 -9.59 17.91
N GLY A 153 -1.86 -10.51 17.10
CA GLY A 153 -2.33 -10.79 15.73
C GLY A 153 -3.74 -11.37 15.72
N GLY A 154 -4.26 -11.61 14.53
CA GLY A 154 -5.60 -12.14 14.34
C GLY A 154 -6.72 -11.15 14.72
N GLY A 155 -7.55 -10.81 13.75
CA GLY A 155 -8.67 -9.89 13.98
C GLY A 155 -9.03 -9.07 12.76
N ILE A 156 -10.03 -8.21 12.96
CA ILE A 156 -10.36 -7.09 12.09
C ILE A 156 -9.83 -5.82 12.75
N PHE A 157 -9.09 -5.06 11.99
CA PHE A 157 -8.45 -3.84 12.44
C PHE A 157 -8.95 -2.64 11.66
N PHE A 158 -9.01 -1.51 12.33
CA PHE A 158 -9.15 -0.20 11.74
C PHE A 158 -7.82 0.53 11.83
N ALA A 159 -7.37 1.15 10.75
CA ALA A 159 -6.11 1.86 10.72
C ALA A 159 -6.20 3.18 9.98
N ASN A 160 -5.37 4.13 10.42
CA ASN A 160 -5.06 5.36 9.71
C ASN A 160 -3.55 5.44 9.52
N ILE A 161 -3.10 5.32 8.28
CA ILE A 161 -1.66 5.28 7.97
C ILE A 161 -1.02 6.66 8.18
N ALA A 162 -1.75 7.75 7.90
CA ALA A 162 -1.23 9.10 8.12
C ALA A 162 -0.91 9.36 9.59
N ASP A 163 -1.78 8.92 10.47
CA ASP A 163 -1.61 9.09 11.93
C ASP A 163 -0.72 8.01 12.56
N GLN A 164 -0.29 7.00 11.79
CA GLN A 164 0.45 5.85 12.30
C GLN A 164 -0.28 5.13 13.43
N LYS A 165 -1.60 4.99 13.30
CA LYS A 165 -2.47 4.38 14.31
C LYS A 165 -3.26 3.22 13.74
N TYR A 166 -3.40 2.20 14.55
CA TYR A 166 -4.33 1.10 14.29
C TYR A 166 -5.01 0.67 15.59
N GLU A 167 -6.16 0.04 15.45
CA GLU A 167 -6.93 -0.48 16.57
C GLU A 167 -7.60 -1.79 16.15
N LYS A 168 -7.46 -2.83 16.99
CA LYS A 168 -8.21 -4.08 16.81
C LYS A 168 -9.67 -3.85 17.20
N LYS A 169 -10.58 -4.15 16.29
CA LYS A 169 -12.02 -3.97 16.49
C LYS A 169 -12.76 -5.28 16.76
N ILE A 170 -12.33 -6.37 16.14
CA ILE A 170 -12.95 -7.70 16.29
C ILE A 170 -11.84 -8.73 16.41
N ASP A 171 -11.90 -9.61 17.42
CA ASP A 171 -11.00 -10.74 17.55
C ASP A 171 -11.43 -11.91 16.66
N GLY A 172 -10.47 -12.64 16.11
CA GLY A 172 -10.68 -13.84 15.32
C GLY A 172 -9.54 -14.11 14.34
N GLN A 173 -9.74 -15.14 13.52
CA GLN A 173 -8.76 -15.58 12.53
C GLN A 173 -9.33 -15.35 11.13
N TYR A 174 -9.04 -14.19 10.55
CA TYR A 174 -9.72 -13.71 9.35
C TYR A 174 -8.81 -13.73 8.13
N ARG A 175 -9.44 -13.99 6.99
CA ARG A 175 -8.84 -13.91 5.66
C ARG A 175 -9.35 -12.67 4.93
N GLN A 176 -9.56 -12.75 3.63
CA GLN A 176 -10.00 -11.63 2.82
C GLN A 176 -11.29 -11.00 3.35
N VAL A 177 -11.31 -9.67 3.44
CA VAL A 177 -12.47 -8.84 3.79
C VAL A 177 -12.91 -8.05 2.56
N ILE A 178 -14.23 -8.03 2.32
CA ILE A 178 -14.83 -7.23 1.24
C ILE A 178 -15.95 -6.36 1.76
N LYS A 179 -16.22 -5.24 1.06
CA LYS A 179 -17.35 -4.36 1.34
C LYS A 179 -18.47 -4.59 0.32
N VAL A 180 -19.67 -4.86 0.80
CA VAL A 180 -20.87 -5.01 -0.04
C VAL A 180 -21.99 -4.12 0.51
N GLY A 181 -22.30 -3.05 -0.18
CA GLY A 181 -23.19 -2.00 0.31
C GLY A 181 -22.61 -1.32 1.55
N ASN A 182 -23.36 -1.35 2.66
CA ASN A 182 -22.94 -0.75 3.94
C ASN A 182 -22.26 -1.74 4.89
N ASN A 183 -22.16 -3.01 4.51
CA ASN A 183 -21.64 -4.07 5.36
C ASN A 183 -20.32 -4.62 4.82
N PHE A 184 -19.55 -5.20 5.74
CA PHE A 184 -18.32 -5.91 5.46
C PHE A 184 -18.53 -7.40 5.66
N TYR A 185 -17.98 -8.20 4.76
CA TYR A 185 -18.03 -9.66 4.77
C TYR A 185 -16.61 -10.18 4.85
N VAL A 186 -16.35 -11.13 5.73
CA VAL A 186 -15.01 -11.66 5.96
C VAL A 186 -15.07 -13.15 6.30
N VAL A 187 -14.11 -13.91 5.79
CA VAL A 187 -13.97 -15.33 6.11
C VAL A 187 -13.24 -15.49 7.44
N GLU A 188 -13.91 -16.05 8.42
CA GLU A 188 -13.30 -16.61 9.65
C GLU A 188 -12.94 -18.07 9.37
N PHE A 189 -11.70 -18.33 8.99
CA PHE A 189 -11.33 -19.60 8.38
C PHE A 189 -11.19 -20.75 9.37
N VAL A 190 -10.90 -20.48 10.64
CA VAL A 190 -10.81 -21.52 11.69
C VAL A 190 -12.18 -22.06 12.06
N LYS A 191 -13.16 -21.16 12.22
CA LYS A 191 -14.55 -21.53 12.50
C LYS A 191 -15.31 -21.96 11.25
N LYS A 192 -14.75 -21.64 10.05
CA LYS A 192 -15.39 -21.91 8.76
C LYS A 192 -16.73 -21.16 8.65
N GLU A 193 -16.66 -19.89 8.94
CA GLU A 193 -17.81 -18.99 8.94
C GLU A 193 -17.51 -17.77 8.06
N VAL A 194 -18.56 -17.14 7.56
CA VAL A 194 -18.50 -15.77 7.09
C VAL A 194 -19.13 -14.89 8.15
N HIS A 195 -18.37 -13.93 8.66
CA HIS A 195 -18.88 -12.91 9.56
C HIS A 195 -19.26 -11.66 8.78
N VAL A 196 -20.39 -11.07 9.12
CA VAL A 196 -20.87 -9.81 8.55
C VAL A 196 -20.87 -8.77 9.66
N PHE A 197 -20.26 -7.61 9.40
CA PHE A 197 -20.23 -6.51 10.35
C PHE A 197 -20.52 -5.16 9.67
N ASP A 198 -20.98 -4.19 10.45
CA ASP A 198 -21.26 -2.84 9.98
C ASP A 198 -20.03 -1.91 10.09
N LYS A 199 -20.21 -0.65 9.69
CA LYS A 199 -19.18 0.39 9.79
C LYS A 199 -18.71 0.70 11.23
N ASN A 200 -19.48 0.30 12.24
CA ASN A 200 -19.16 0.44 13.66
C ASN A 200 -18.53 -0.83 14.23
N PHE A 201 -18.19 -1.80 13.38
CA PHE A 201 -17.63 -3.11 13.74
C PHE A 201 -18.53 -3.99 14.59
N LYS A 202 -19.84 -3.73 14.59
CA LYS A 202 -20.81 -4.62 15.21
C LYS A 202 -21.06 -5.81 14.31
N ILE A 203 -20.85 -7.02 14.82
CA ILE A 203 -21.20 -8.25 14.09
C ILE A 203 -22.73 -8.31 14.00
N LEU A 204 -23.23 -8.37 12.77
CA LEU A 204 -24.64 -8.45 12.42
C LEU A 204 -25.07 -9.91 12.26
N GLU A 205 -24.27 -10.68 11.53
CA GLU A 205 -24.60 -12.06 11.17
C GLU A 205 -23.35 -12.93 11.09
N LYS A 206 -23.54 -14.23 11.24
CA LYS A 206 -22.52 -15.27 11.04
C LYS A 206 -23.15 -16.41 10.26
N TYR A 207 -22.51 -16.79 9.17
CA TYR A 207 -22.98 -17.86 8.31
C TYR A 207 -21.98 -19.00 8.33
N ASN A 208 -22.45 -20.22 8.64
CA ASN A 208 -21.62 -21.41 8.54
C ASN A 208 -21.39 -21.75 7.06
N LEU A 209 -20.14 -21.99 6.70
CA LEU A 209 -19.78 -22.49 5.38
C LEU A 209 -20.02 -23.99 5.32
N ASP A 210 -20.59 -24.44 4.21
CA ASP A 210 -20.89 -25.86 4.04
C ASP A 210 -19.61 -26.70 4.04
N GLN A 211 -19.58 -27.67 4.94
CA GLN A 211 -18.45 -28.59 5.09
C GLN A 211 -18.76 -29.85 4.30
N SER A 212 -18.16 -29.97 3.13
CA SER A 212 -18.25 -31.23 2.39
C SER A 212 -17.74 -32.41 3.26
N LYS A 213 -18.59 -33.40 3.46
CA LYS A 213 -18.25 -34.60 4.25
C LYS A 213 -17.20 -35.49 3.58
N ASN A 214 -16.90 -35.26 2.32
CA ASN A 214 -16.08 -36.16 1.47
C ASN A 214 -14.67 -35.59 1.18
N LEU A 215 -14.20 -34.59 1.90
CA LEU A 215 -12.86 -34.02 1.69
C LEU A 215 -11.81 -34.90 2.41
N THR A 216 -10.74 -35.21 1.70
CA THR A 216 -9.55 -35.87 2.28
C THR A 216 -8.81 -34.93 3.24
N GLU A 217 -8.89 -33.61 3.01
CA GLU A 217 -8.37 -32.57 3.89
C GLU A 217 -9.52 -31.71 4.45
N LYS A 218 -9.30 -31.15 5.64
CA LYS A 218 -10.26 -30.19 6.23
C LYS A 218 -10.41 -28.98 5.34
N PRO A 219 -11.65 -28.48 5.11
CA PRO A 219 -11.87 -27.27 4.30
C PRO A 219 -11.04 -26.10 4.81
N ASN A 220 -10.40 -25.39 3.88
CA ASN A 220 -9.61 -24.19 4.14
C ASN A 220 -10.11 -23.06 3.26
N TYR A 221 -11.05 -22.30 3.77
CA TYR A 221 -11.65 -21.16 3.07
C TYR A 221 -10.75 -19.92 3.16
N CYS A 222 -10.46 -19.30 2.03
CA CYS A 222 -9.55 -18.17 1.94
C CYS A 222 -10.22 -16.90 1.38
N GLY A 223 -10.36 -16.84 0.07
CA GLY A 223 -10.89 -15.68 -0.62
C GLY A 223 -12.40 -15.60 -0.59
N ILE A 224 -12.95 -14.39 -0.60
CA ILE A 224 -14.38 -14.09 -0.77
C ILE A 224 -14.56 -12.93 -1.72
N THR A 225 -15.50 -13.03 -2.65
CA THR A 225 -15.93 -11.90 -3.48
C THR A 225 -17.44 -11.91 -3.68
N TYR A 226 -17.96 -10.80 -4.18
CA TYR A 226 -19.38 -10.64 -4.45
C TYR A 226 -19.61 -10.13 -5.86
N MET A 227 -20.49 -10.80 -6.60
CA MET A 227 -20.89 -10.41 -7.95
C MET A 227 -22.26 -9.72 -7.93
N PRO A 228 -22.31 -8.39 -8.11
CA PRO A 228 -23.55 -7.62 -7.95
C PRO A 228 -24.67 -8.05 -8.93
N GLY A 229 -24.31 -8.35 -10.17
CA GLY A 229 -25.26 -8.74 -11.24
C GLY A 229 -26.03 -10.01 -10.89
N GLU A 230 -25.35 -11.00 -10.33
CA GLU A 230 -25.93 -12.30 -9.95
C GLU A 230 -26.43 -12.31 -8.50
N LYS A 231 -26.10 -11.31 -7.69
CA LYS A 231 -26.38 -11.26 -6.23
C LYS A 231 -25.85 -12.47 -5.48
N THR A 232 -24.66 -12.94 -5.87
CA THR A 232 -24.00 -14.13 -5.34
C THR A 232 -22.66 -13.80 -4.68
N PHE A 233 -22.31 -14.58 -3.66
CA PHE A 233 -20.96 -14.62 -3.09
C PHE A 233 -20.22 -15.86 -3.60
N PHE A 234 -18.93 -15.68 -3.84
CA PHE A 234 -18.02 -16.73 -4.24
C PHE A 234 -16.93 -16.86 -3.18
N ILE A 235 -16.67 -18.07 -2.70
CA ILE A 235 -15.71 -18.34 -1.64
C ILE A 235 -14.77 -19.47 -2.08
N ALA A 236 -13.47 -19.17 -2.10
CA ALA A 236 -12.45 -20.16 -2.44
C ALA A 236 -12.19 -21.13 -1.29
N ASN A 237 -12.27 -22.43 -1.57
CA ASN A 237 -11.80 -23.50 -0.71
C ASN A 237 -10.48 -24.05 -1.25
N THR A 238 -9.39 -23.64 -0.64
CA THR A 238 -8.03 -24.00 -1.04
C THR A 238 -7.74 -25.50 -0.92
N ALA A 239 -8.34 -26.17 0.05
CA ALA A 239 -8.09 -27.59 0.29
C ALA A 239 -8.60 -28.50 -0.82
N SER A 240 -9.66 -28.10 -1.50
CA SER A 240 -10.29 -28.89 -2.57
C SER A 240 -10.22 -28.23 -3.95
N ASP A 241 -9.61 -27.04 -4.11
CA ASP A 241 -9.68 -26.24 -5.33
C ASP A 241 -11.11 -26.02 -5.84
N GLU A 242 -12.03 -25.75 -4.92
CA GLU A 242 -13.43 -25.47 -5.19
C GLU A 242 -13.77 -24.02 -4.88
N ILE A 243 -14.65 -23.44 -5.66
CA ILE A 243 -15.26 -22.15 -5.36
C ILE A 243 -16.74 -22.41 -5.03
N SER A 244 -17.10 -22.17 -3.78
CA SER A 244 -18.48 -22.31 -3.32
C SER A 244 -19.29 -21.06 -3.67
N VAL A 245 -20.46 -21.23 -4.24
CA VAL A 245 -21.37 -20.16 -4.70
C VAL A 245 -22.55 -20.04 -3.73
N TYR A 246 -22.73 -18.88 -3.11
CA TYR A 246 -23.78 -18.63 -2.12
C TYR A 246 -24.72 -17.51 -2.56
N ASP A 247 -26.03 -17.66 -2.31
CA ASP A 247 -26.97 -16.55 -2.50
C ASP A 247 -26.75 -15.45 -1.44
N LYS A 248 -26.98 -14.20 -1.81
CA LYS A 248 -26.80 -13.05 -0.90
C LYS A 248 -27.82 -13.01 0.23
N LYS A 249 -29.05 -13.47 -0.01
CA LYS A 249 -30.17 -13.21 0.90
C LYS A 249 -30.17 -14.13 2.13
N LYS A 250 -29.90 -15.43 1.90
CA LYS A 250 -29.92 -16.45 2.95
C LYS A 250 -28.56 -17.09 3.18
N PHE A 251 -27.58 -16.71 2.40
CA PHE A 251 -26.23 -17.31 2.39
C PHE A 251 -26.29 -18.86 2.23
N LYS A 252 -27.20 -19.31 1.36
CA LYS A 252 -27.37 -20.73 1.05
C LYS A 252 -26.43 -21.12 -0.09
N LEU A 253 -25.77 -22.27 0.03
CA LEU A 253 -24.97 -22.84 -1.05
C LEU A 253 -25.87 -23.13 -2.24
N LEU A 254 -25.54 -22.56 -3.39
CA LEU A 254 -26.24 -22.74 -4.67
C LEU A 254 -25.52 -23.74 -5.55
N ASP A 255 -24.19 -23.62 -5.66
CA ASP A 255 -23.37 -24.40 -6.59
C ASP A 255 -21.91 -24.44 -6.12
N LYS A 256 -21.09 -25.23 -6.83
CA LYS A 256 -19.65 -25.33 -6.66
C LYS A 256 -18.95 -25.35 -8.01
N ILE A 257 -18.00 -24.46 -8.19
CA ILE A 257 -17.14 -24.45 -9.38
C ILE A 257 -15.85 -25.19 -9.05
N ILE A 258 -15.52 -26.22 -9.79
CA ILE A 258 -14.35 -27.05 -9.59
C ILE A 258 -13.20 -26.54 -10.45
N PHE A 259 -12.11 -26.12 -9.82
CA PHE A 259 -10.99 -25.48 -10.52
C PHE A 259 -9.97 -26.47 -11.09
N SER A 260 -9.65 -27.55 -10.37
CA SER A 260 -8.61 -28.51 -10.81
C SER A 260 -9.16 -29.86 -11.20
N ASP A 261 -8.42 -30.56 -12.08
CA ASP A 261 -8.81 -31.93 -12.53
C ASP A 261 -8.67 -32.94 -11.40
N LYS A 262 -7.74 -32.74 -10.49
CA LYS A 262 -7.59 -33.59 -9.29
C LYS A 262 -8.81 -33.46 -8.39
N SER A 263 -9.32 -32.25 -8.22
CA SER A 263 -10.54 -32.02 -7.45
C SER A 263 -11.75 -32.70 -8.10
N LYS A 264 -11.87 -32.63 -9.42
CA LYS A 264 -12.96 -33.33 -10.16
C LYS A 264 -12.96 -34.83 -9.90
N LYS A 265 -11.78 -35.45 -9.81
CA LYS A 265 -11.64 -36.91 -9.68
C LYS A 265 -11.67 -37.40 -8.23
N PHE A 266 -11.10 -36.64 -7.30
CA PHE A 266 -10.76 -37.08 -5.96
C PHE A 266 -11.26 -36.17 -4.84
N ALA A 267 -11.94 -35.10 -5.15
CA ALA A 267 -12.33 -34.01 -4.22
C ALA A 267 -11.16 -33.48 -3.37
N ASP A 268 -9.97 -33.39 -3.97
CA ASP A 268 -8.72 -33.01 -3.31
C ASP A 268 -8.01 -31.91 -4.11
N GLY A 269 -7.37 -30.96 -3.41
CA GLY A 269 -6.72 -29.82 -4.03
C GLY A 269 -5.43 -30.16 -4.76
N GLN A 270 -5.19 -29.46 -5.86
CA GLN A 270 -3.97 -29.54 -6.65
C GLN A 270 -3.30 -28.17 -6.73
N CYS A 271 -4.07 -27.18 -7.15
CA CYS A 271 -3.56 -25.89 -7.56
C CYS A 271 -3.33 -24.93 -6.38
N HIS A 272 -3.97 -25.17 -5.24
CA HIS A 272 -3.98 -24.28 -4.08
C HIS A 272 -4.52 -22.90 -4.46
N ILE A 273 -5.79 -22.85 -4.86
CA ILE A 273 -6.49 -21.59 -5.14
C ILE A 273 -6.61 -20.76 -3.86
N ASN A 274 -6.57 -19.43 -3.98
CA ASN A 274 -6.54 -18.55 -2.82
C ASN A 274 -7.58 -17.44 -2.88
N ASP A 275 -7.12 -16.24 -3.23
CA ASP A 275 -7.94 -15.03 -3.23
C ASP A 275 -8.61 -14.86 -4.59
N LEU A 276 -9.77 -14.22 -4.58
CA LEU A 276 -10.54 -13.97 -5.80
C LEU A 276 -11.19 -12.58 -5.79
N THR A 277 -11.40 -12.06 -6.99
CA THR A 277 -12.15 -10.82 -7.23
C THR A 277 -13.03 -10.99 -8.45
N THR A 278 -13.77 -9.96 -8.84
CA THR A 278 -14.63 -9.98 -10.03
C THR A 278 -14.13 -9.04 -11.12
N MET A 279 -14.33 -9.43 -12.39
CA MET A 279 -14.14 -8.57 -13.55
C MET A 279 -15.34 -8.74 -14.49
N GLY A 280 -16.26 -7.77 -14.46
CA GLY A 280 -17.54 -7.91 -15.15
C GLY A 280 -18.36 -9.08 -14.58
N SER A 281 -18.70 -10.04 -15.41
CA SER A 281 -19.40 -11.29 -15.05
C SER A 281 -18.46 -12.47 -14.83
N SER A 282 -17.15 -12.25 -14.81
CA SER A 282 -16.16 -13.29 -14.57
C SER A 282 -15.54 -13.18 -13.17
N LEU A 283 -15.03 -14.30 -12.66
CA LEU A 283 -14.16 -14.36 -11.49
C LEU A 283 -12.70 -14.32 -11.92
N ILE A 284 -11.90 -13.59 -11.19
CA ILE A 284 -10.44 -13.58 -11.32
C ILE A 284 -9.88 -14.23 -10.06
N ILE A 285 -9.12 -15.31 -10.21
CA ILE A 285 -8.64 -16.13 -9.10
C ILE A 285 -7.13 -16.35 -9.17
N SER A 286 -6.48 -16.30 -8.01
CA SER A 286 -5.07 -16.67 -7.85
C SER A 286 -4.91 -18.12 -7.45
N TYR A 287 -3.83 -18.76 -7.95
CA TYR A 287 -3.47 -20.13 -7.58
C TYR A 287 -1.94 -20.30 -7.50
N PHE A 288 -1.44 -21.18 -6.63
CA PHE A 288 0.01 -21.34 -6.38
C PHE A 288 0.73 -22.17 -7.42
N SER A 289 0.05 -23.18 -7.98
CA SER A 289 0.74 -24.10 -8.87
C SER A 289 -0.24 -24.88 -9.75
N ARG A 290 -0.11 -24.75 -11.05
CA ARG A 290 -0.90 -25.53 -12.01
C ARG A 290 -0.54 -27.03 -11.96
N SER A 291 0.73 -27.34 -11.71
CA SER A 291 1.22 -28.72 -11.61
C SER A 291 0.88 -29.42 -10.31
N GLY A 292 0.48 -28.70 -9.27
CA GLY A 292 0.25 -29.23 -7.93
C GLY A 292 1.53 -29.54 -7.14
N LEU A 293 2.68 -29.11 -7.63
CA LEU A 293 3.97 -29.41 -7.01
C LEU A 293 4.45 -28.32 -6.03
N TRP A 294 3.57 -27.40 -5.62
CA TRP A 294 3.90 -26.31 -4.72
C TRP A 294 4.48 -26.77 -3.36
N ARG A 295 4.04 -27.92 -2.85
CA ARG A 295 4.61 -28.55 -1.62
C ARG A 295 6.05 -29.00 -1.80
N LYS A 296 6.50 -29.16 -3.05
CA LYS A 296 7.90 -29.48 -3.41
C LYS A 296 8.72 -28.23 -3.77
N GLY A 297 8.18 -27.04 -3.51
CA GLY A 297 8.83 -25.78 -3.83
C GLY A 297 8.76 -25.38 -5.32
N ILE A 298 7.94 -26.09 -6.13
CA ILE A 298 7.75 -25.76 -7.54
C ILE A 298 6.51 -24.92 -7.71
N PHE A 299 6.71 -23.62 -7.91
CA PHE A 299 5.66 -22.64 -8.09
C PHE A 299 5.53 -22.30 -9.58
N ASN A 300 4.46 -22.74 -10.18
CA ASN A 300 4.02 -22.33 -11.50
C ASN A 300 2.57 -21.81 -11.39
N GLY A 301 2.41 -20.89 -10.47
CA GLY A 301 1.15 -20.24 -10.18
C GLY A 301 0.79 -19.17 -11.19
N GLY A 302 -0.36 -18.60 -10.99
CA GLY A 302 -0.88 -17.58 -11.90
C GLY A 302 -2.22 -17.03 -11.49
N ILE A 303 -2.83 -16.32 -12.44
CA ILE A 303 -4.17 -15.77 -12.37
C ILE A 303 -5.00 -16.39 -13.48
N SER A 304 -6.17 -16.91 -13.14
CA SER A 304 -7.14 -17.37 -14.12
C SER A 304 -8.43 -16.57 -14.04
N GLU A 305 -9.09 -16.44 -15.18
CA GLU A 305 -10.47 -16.03 -15.30
C GLU A 305 -11.36 -17.27 -15.31
N ILE A 306 -12.51 -17.15 -14.67
CA ILE A 306 -13.59 -18.14 -14.73
C ILE A 306 -14.85 -17.45 -15.21
N GLU A 307 -15.35 -17.85 -16.36
CA GLU A 307 -16.64 -17.43 -16.90
C GLU A 307 -17.74 -18.11 -16.09
N THR A 308 -18.57 -17.36 -15.34
CA THR A 308 -19.51 -17.97 -14.37
C THR A 308 -20.70 -18.65 -15.03
N ASP A 309 -21.02 -18.35 -16.27
CA ASP A 309 -22.14 -18.92 -17.03
C ASP A 309 -21.87 -20.35 -17.55
N ASN A 310 -20.62 -20.69 -17.79
CA ASN A 310 -20.23 -21.97 -18.37
C ASN A 310 -19.08 -22.68 -17.61
N ASN A 311 -18.57 -22.06 -16.56
CA ASN A 311 -17.44 -22.53 -15.74
C ASN A 311 -16.15 -22.75 -16.54
N LYS A 312 -15.99 -22.05 -17.67
CA LYS A 312 -14.77 -22.10 -18.47
C LYS A 312 -13.64 -21.35 -17.76
N ILE A 313 -12.49 -22.00 -17.69
CA ILE A 313 -11.30 -21.47 -17.02
C ILE A 313 -10.28 -21.08 -18.08
N ASN A 314 -9.85 -19.83 -18.07
CA ASN A 314 -8.83 -19.28 -18.95
C ASN A 314 -7.66 -18.75 -18.12
N ASP A 315 -6.43 -19.20 -18.38
CA ASP A 315 -5.25 -18.65 -17.72
C ASP A 315 -4.90 -17.28 -18.32
N LEU A 316 -4.82 -16.25 -17.49
CA LEU A 316 -4.50 -14.86 -17.90
C LEU A 316 -3.03 -14.50 -17.65
N ILE A 317 -2.51 -14.88 -16.49
CA ILE A 317 -1.14 -14.58 -16.08
C ILE A 317 -0.52 -15.85 -15.54
N LEU A 318 0.66 -16.21 -16.05
CA LEU A 318 1.39 -17.41 -15.66
C LEU A 318 2.77 -17.05 -15.07
N GLY A 319 3.37 -18.01 -14.37
CA GLY A 319 4.75 -17.90 -13.87
C GLY A 319 4.90 -17.08 -12.60
N LEU A 320 3.81 -16.90 -11.85
CA LEU A 320 3.85 -16.25 -10.54
C LEU A 320 4.19 -17.26 -9.43
N ASN A 321 4.81 -16.77 -8.37
CA ASN A 321 5.20 -17.57 -7.21
C ASN A 321 4.32 -17.25 -6.00
N GLN A 322 3.38 -18.13 -5.69
CA GLN A 322 2.37 -17.95 -4.64
C GLN A 322 1.60 -16.63 -4.75
N PRO A 323 0.93 -16.36 -5.89
CA PRO A 323 0.20 -15.11 -6.03
C PRO A 323 -0.98 -15.04 -5.07
N HIS A 324 -1.22 -13.81 -4.57
CA HIS A 324 -2.34 -13.46 -3.70
C HIS A 324 -3.02 -12.18 -4.16
N SER A 325 -4.24 -11.99 -3.67
CA SER A 325 -4.99 -10.75 -3.72
C SER A 325 -5.01 -10.10 -5.12
N PRO A 326 -5.54 -10.82 -6.13
CA PRO A 326 -5.80 -10.18 -7.42
C PRO A 326 -6.84 -9.07 -7.22
N GLU A 327 -6.58 -7.90 -7.80
CA GLU A 327 -7.49 -6.76 -7.81
C GLU A 327 -7.66 -6.23 -9.22
N VAL A 328 -8.89 -5.85 -9.56
CA VAL A 328 -9.23 -5.24 -10.85
C VAL A 328 -9.46 -3.75 -10.64
N ILE A 329 -8.55 -2.94 -11.15
CA ILE A 329 -8.60 -1.48 -11.03
C ILE A 329 -8.60 -0.90 -12.43
N GLU A 330 -9.64 -0.14 -12.77
CA GLU A 330 -9.84 0.43 -14.12
C GLU A 330 -9.71 -0.62 -15.24
N GLY A 331 -10.23 -1.83 -15.00
CA GLY A 331 -10.18 -2.93 -15.97
C GLY A 331 -8.80 -3.61 -16.11
N GLN A 332 -7.82 -3.23 -15.29
CA GLN A 332 -6.49 -3.81 -15.28
C GLN A 332 -6.29 -4.72 -14.06
N ILE A 333 -5.58 -5.82 -14.26
CA ILE A 333 -5.31 -6.78 -13.19
C ILE A 333 -4.01 -6.42 -12.49
N TYR A 334 -4.12 -6.18 -11.18
CA TYR A 334 -3.00 -6.06 -10.26
C TYR A 334 -2.96 -7.28 -9.36
N VAL A 335 -1.76 -7.76 -9.03
CA VAL A 335 -1.58 -8.98 -8.22
C VAL A 335 -0.31 -8.89 -7.39
N LEU A 336 -0.34 -9.50 -6.21
CA LEU A 336 0.84 -9.70 -5.39
C LEU A 336 1.49 -11.04 -5.75
N ASP A 337 2.69 -11.01 -6.32
CA ASP A 337 3.56 -12.18 -6.42
C ASP A 337 4.30 -12.34 -5.09
N SER A 338 3.65 -13.01 -4.15
CA SER A 338 3.97 -12.90 -2.72
C SER A 338 5.34 -13.45 -2.35
N LEU A 339 5.76 -14.53 -2.97
CA LEU A 339 7.06 -15.13 -2.69
C LEU A 339 8.20 -14.32 -3.34
N ASN A 340 7.97 -13.75 -4.51
CA ASN A 340 8.88 -12.80 -5.15
C ASN A 340 8.80 -11.40 -4.51
N LYS A 341 7.82 -11.17 -3.62
CA LYS A 341 7.64 -9.91 -2.87
C LYS A 341 7.41 -8.70 -3.80
N THR A 342 6.63 -8.89 -4.86
CA THR A 342 6.37 -7.84 -5.86
C THR A 342 4.89 -7.58 -6.07
N LEU A 343 4.54 -6.29 -6.20
CA LEU A 343 3.28 -5.86 -6.78
C LEU A 343 3.45 -5.85 -8.30
N ASN A 344 2.59 -6.54 -8.99
CA ASN A 344 2.61 -6.65 -10.45
C ASN A 344 1.34 -6.05 -11.06
N HIS A 345 1.48 -5.39 -12.21
CA HIS A 345 0.42 -5.06 -13.14
C HIS A 345 0.51 -6.03 -14.32
N GLY A 346 -0.40 -6.98 -14.40
CA GLY A 346 -0.22 -8.13 -15.28
C GLY A 346 1.08 -8.87 -14.96
N THR A 347 1.99 -8.96 -15.92
CA THR A 347 3.33 -9.54 -15.75
C THR A 347 4.42 -8.52 -15.38
N LYS A 348 4.10 -7.21 -15.44
CA LYS A 348 5.07 -6.15 -15.17
C LYS A 348 5.20 -5.88 -13.68
N VAL A 349 6.40 -5.97 -13.14
CA VAL A 349 6.70 -5.56 -11.76
C VAL A 349 6.59 -4.05 -11.61
N ILE A 350 5.76 -3.61 -10.66
CA ILE A 350 5.55 -2.20 -10.30
C ILE A 350 6.43 -1.80 -9.11
N SER A 351 6.45 -2.65 -8.07
CA SER A 351 7.19 -2.38 -6.85
C SER A 351 7.66 -3.69 -6.21
N LYS A 352 8.70 -3.59 -5.37
CA LYS A 352 9.29 -4.72 -4.64
C LYS A 352 9.35 -4.42 -3.15
N PHE A 353 9.05 -5.42 -2.33
CA PHE A 353 8.94 -5.31 -0.87
C PHE A 353 9.97 -6.22 -0.19
N GLN A 354 10.10 -6.09 1.13
CA GLN A 354 11.09 -6.86 1.88
C GLN A 354 10.54 -8.20 2.39
N GLY A 355 9.28 -8.22 2.82
CA GLY A 355 8.64 -9.38 3.40
C GLY A 355 7.64 -10.05 2.45
N PHE A 356 7.00 -11.12 2.94
CA PHE A 356 5.92 -11.79 2.24
C PHE A 356 4.67 -10.90 2.20
N ILE A 357 4.23 -10.52 1.02
CA ILE A 357 3.11 -9.60 0.84
C ILE A 357 1.80 -10.33 0.61
N ARG A 358 0.73 -9.86 1.26
CA ARG A 358 -0.62 -10.40 1.15
C ARG A 358 -1.65 -9.35 1.53
N GLY A 359 -2.73 -9.28 0.79
CA GLY A 359 -3.75 -8.25 0.93
C GLY A 359 -3.40 -7.01 0.11
N LEU A 360 -4.23 -6.71 -0.88
CA LEU A 360 -4.13 -5.59 -1.79
C LEU A 360 -5.45 -4.83 -1.81
N ALA A 361 -5.39 -3.52 -1.78
CA ALA A 361 -6.52 -2.65 -2.02
C ALA A 361 -6.04 -1.35 -2.67
N SER A 362 -6.95 -0.61 -3.31
CA SER A 362 -6.66 0.72 -3.86
C SER A 362 -7.80 1.67 -3.60
N ASP A 363 -7.47 2.96 -3.43
CA ASP A 363 -8.43 4.07 -3.40
C ASP A 363 -8.42 4.89 -4.71
N GLY A 364 -7.76 4.38 -5.76
CA GLY A 364 -7.56 5.05 -7.04
C GLY A 364 -6.32 5.96 -7.09
N ASN A 365 -5.78 6.37 -5.95
CA ASN A 365 -4.55 7.18 -5.86
C ASN A 365 -3.37 6.38 -5.32
N CYS A 366 -3.63 5.54 -4.35
CA CYS A 366 -2.63 4.72 -3.68
C CYS A 366 -3.02 3.25 -3.68
N PHE A 367 -2.01 2.40 -3.65
CA PHE A 367 -2.14 0.99 -3.29
C PHE A 367 -1.86 0.82 -1.79
N TYR A 368 -2.61 -0.07 -1.17
CA TYR A 368 -2.43 -0.50 0.21
C TYR A 368 -2.08 -1.99 0.19
N ILE A 369 -0.88 -2.32 0.65
CA ILE A 369 -0.32 -3.67 0.56
C ILE A 369 0.03 -4.17 1.95
N GLY A 370 -0.57 -5.28 2.36
CA GLY A 370 -0.22 -5.97 3.58
C GLY A 370 1.09 -6.75 3.45
N GLN A 371 1.96 -6.66 4.46
CA GLN A 371 3.16 -7.47 4.60
C GLN A 371 3.05 -8.30 5.87
N SER A 372 3.24 -9.60 5.75
CA SER A 372 3.39 -10.50 6.87
C SER A 372 4.84 -10.53 7.34
N GLU A 373 5.05 -10.88 8.62
CA GLU A 373 6.36 -11.37 9.03
C GLU A 373 6.80 -12.50 8.11
N ASP A 374 8.10 -12.65 7.92
CA ASP A 374 8.60 -13.73 7.07
C ASP A 374 8.19 -15.06 7.66
N MET A 375 7.26 -15.67 6.98
CA MET A 375 6.70 -16.95 7.39
C MET A 375 7.72 -18.04 7.09
N TYR A 376 7.76 -19.06 7.89
CA TYR A 376 8.53 -20.29 7.72
C TYR A 376 8.33 -21.00 6.36
N LEU A 377 7.61 -20.37 5.47
CA LEU A 377 7.36 -20.84 4.11
C LEU A 377 8.66 -21.22 3.39
N SER A 378 9.73 -20.48 3.63
CA SER A 378 11.04 -20.79 3.09
C SER A 378 11.57 -22.14 3.54
N LYS A 379 11.42 -22.45 4.82
CA LYS A 379 11.93 -23.71 5.38
C LYS A 379 11.05 -24.90 5.02
N GLU A 380 9.74 -24.71 5.03
CA GLU A 380 8.78 -25.79 4.67
C GLU A 380 8.71 -26.05 3.19
N MET A 381 8.95 -25.03 2.37
CA MET A 381 8.95 -25.12 0.91
C MET A 381 10.36 -25.27 0.32
N GLY A 382 11.37 -25.53 1.14
CA GLY A 382 12.74 -25.78 0.67
C GLY A 382 13.48 -24.55 0.17
N GLN A 383 13.02 -23.34 0.51
CA GLN A 383 13.67 -22.11 0.10
C GLN A 383 14.58 -21.56 1.19
N ASN A 384 15.82 -21.26 0.84
CA ASN A 384 16.73 -20.51 1.71
C ASN A 384 16.41 -19.01 1.59
N ILE A 385 15.81 -18.43 2.61
CA ILE A 385 15.65 -17.00 2.72
C ILE A 385 16.69 -16.47 3.70
N ASN A 386 17.61 -15.66 3.20
CA ASN A 386 18.62 -14.96 4.01
C ASN A 386 18.08 -13.66 4.64
N ILE A 387 16.77 -13.58 4.87
CA ILE A 387 16.14 -12.42 5.51
C ILE A 387 15.88 -12.79 6.96
N THR A 388 16.51 -12.06 7.83
CA THR A 388 16.48 -12.36 9.27
C THR A 388 15.20 -11.90 9.94
N MET A 389 14.57 -10.80 9.49
CA MET A 389 13.35 -10.28 10.11
C MET A 389 12.67 -9.23 9.23
N CYS A 390 11.35 -9.33 9.08
CA CYS A 390 10.51 -8.28 8.50
C CYS A 390 9.36 -7.98 9.46
N ASN A 391 9.08 -6.71 9.68
CA ASN A 391 7.91 -6.33 10.46
C ASN A 391 6.63 -6.57 9.65
N ALA A 392 5.60 -7.08 10.31
CA ALA A 392 4.26 -7.09 9.76
C ALA A 392 3.73 -5.64 9.65
N GLY A 393 2.91 -5.39 8.65
CA GLY A 393 2.35 -4.04 8.49
C GLY A 393 1.70 -3.79 7.15
N ILE A 394 1.39 -2.53 6.90
CA ILE A 394 0.72 -2.09 5.69
C ILE A 394 1.54 -1.00 5.02
N PHE A 395 1.86 -1.20 3.75
CA PHE A 395 2.40 -0.16 2.88
C PHE A 395 1.27 0.64 2.25
N GLN A 396 1.42 1.95 2.22
CA GLN A 396 0.73 2.85 1.31
C GLN A 396 1.72 3.23 0.21
N LEU A 397 1.38 2.98 -1.03
CA LEU A 397 2.22 3.22 -2.20
C LEU A 397 1.50 4.10 -3.20
N ASP A 398 1.98 5.32 -3.45
CA ASP A 398 1.59 6.16 -4.59
C ASP A 398 2.61 5.97 -5.72
N ILE A 399 2.21 5.24 -6.75
CA ILE A 399 3.10 4.92 -7.89
C ILE A 399 3.46 6.17 -8.68
N ASN A 400 2.49 7.07 -8.89
CA ASN A 400 2.68 8.26 -9.72
C ASN A 400 3.64 9.28 -9.10
N LYS A 401 3.66 9.34 -7.76
CA LYS A 401 4.52 10.24 -7.00
C LYS A 401 5.76 9.56 -6.45
N ASN A 402 5.85 8.24 -6.61
CA ASN A 402 6.93 7.41 -6.05
C ASN A 402 7.10 7.62 -4.54
N ILE A 403 5.95 7.60 -3.82
CA ILE A 403 5.91 7.78 -2.37
C ILE A 403 5.47 6.47 -1.73
N THR A 404 6.20 6.04 -0.71
CA THR A 404 5.84 4.87 0.09
C THR A 404 5.83 5.24 1.57
N ARG A 405 4.83 4.77 2.29
CA ARG A 405 4.75 4.84 3.74
C ARG A 405 4.40 3.47 4.32
N PHE A 406 4.92 3.16 5.49
CA PHE A 406 4.69 1.90 6.17
C PHE A 406 4.08 2.14 7.55
N LEU A 407 3.01 1.41 7.86
CA LEU A 407 2.43 1.30 9.20
C LEU A 407 2.76 -0.08 9.74
N SER A 408 3.61 -0.15 10.77
CA SER A 408 3.87 -1.42 11.47
C SER A 408 2.63 -1.86 12.26
N THR A 409 2.29 -3.14 12.15
CA THR A 409 1.18 -3.78 12.88
C THR A 409 1.68 -5.00 13.66
N PRO A 410 0.90 -5.55 14.61
CA PRO A 410 1.29 -6.74 15.35
C PRO A 410 1.45 -7.95 14.46
#